data_ed3a184d895348eb863f2c4d7d09db09
#
_entry.id   ed3a184d895348eb863f2c4d7d09db09
#
_cell.length_a   1.000
_cell.length_b   1.000
_cell.length_c   1.000
_cell.angle_alpha   90.00
_cell.angle_beta   90.00
_cell.angle_gamma   90.00
#
_symmetry.space_group_name_H-M   'P 1'
#
loop_
_entity.id
_entity.type
_entity.pdbx_description
1 polymer ?
#
loop_
_entity_poly.entity_id
_entity_poly.type
_entity_poly.pdbx_seq_one_letter_code
_entity_poly.pdbx_strand_id
1 'polypeptide(L)'
;IMKLSCIGCGPGDPDLLTIKAVDRIKKADAIFTPTSKEGKPSIALSIARKYINESTTTITNLIFPMIKDKDLLKVQWKTNSQIIADTVHSGKNCVYLTVGDPSLYSTWNYIHNELKKKHDDIDIEIIPGVPSFFAFAAQAKMSLVEGDQTLGIVPACYDLDKIRHTVASCDSIIF
;
A
#
# COMPACT_ATOMS: atom_id res chain seq x y z
N ILE A 1 -22.33 -8.87 0.05
CA ILE A 1 -21.01 -9.35 -0.45
C ILE A 1 -19.97 -8.77 0.46
N MET A 2 -19.20 -9.63 1.10
CA MET A 2 -18.10 -9.27 1.98
C MET A 2 -16.99 -8.63 1.15
N LYS A 3 -16.70 -7.33 1.38
CA LYS A 3 -15.82 -6.58 0.50
C LYS A 3 -14.67 -5.92 1.25
N LEU A 4 -13.46 -6.13 0.73
CA LEU A 4 -12.24 -5.46 1.17
C LEU A 4 -11.67 -4.63 0.03
N SER A 5 -11.51 -3.32 0.23
CA SER A 5 -10.85 -2.44 -0.74
C SER A 5 -9.42 -2.10 -0.30
N CYS A 6 -8.42 -2.50 -1.06
CA CYS A 6 -7.06 -2.01 -0.87
C CYS A 6 -6.86 -0.71 -1.64
N ILE A 7 -6.41 0.34 -0.96
CA ILE A 7 -6.32 1.69 -1.51
C ILE A 7 -4.89 2.20 -1.50
N GLY A 8 -4.39 2.56 -2.68
CA GLY A 8 -3.19 3.38 -2.82
C GLY A 8 -3.49 4.83 -2.47
N CYS A 9 -2.88 5.31 -1.39
CA CYS A 9 -3.09 6.67 -0.89
C CYS A 9 -2.25 7.74 -1.61
N GLY A 10 -1.43 7.34 -2.57
CA GLY A 10 -0.49 8.27 -3.19
C GLY A 10 0.72 8.59 -2.30
N PRO A 11 1.55 9.58 -2.70
CA PRO A 11 2.88 9.80 -2.13
C PRO A 11 2.90 10.73 -0.91
N GLY A 12 1.76 11.30 -0.51
CA GLY A 12 1.72 12.24 0.63
C GLY A 12 0.63 13.29 0.53
N ASP A 13 0.41 13.84 -0.66
CA ASP A 13 -0.63 14.84 -0.90
C ASP A 13 -2.02 14.18 -0.96
N PRO A 14 -2.97 14.54 -0.07
CA PRO A 14 -4.32 14.01 -0.09
C PRO A 14 -5.09 14.28 -1.39
N ASP A 15 -4.72 15.31 -2.14
CA ASP A 15 -5.39 15.66 -3.40
C ASP A 15 -4.96 14.76 -4.58
N LEU A 16 -3.94 13.92 -4.36
CA LEU A 16 -3.53 12.86 -5.28
C LEU A 16 -4.25 11.52 -5.04
N LEU A 17 -5.19 11.46 -4.09
CA LEU A 17 -6.10 10.33 -3.96
C LEU A 17 -7.05 10.27 -5.17
N THR A 18 -7.26 9.07 -5.71
CA THR A 18 -8.25 8.91 -6.76
C THR A 18 -9.68 9.14 -6.22
N ILE A 19 -10.58 9.61 -7.04
CA ILE A 19 -12.00 9.80 -6.67
C ILE A 19 -12.59 8.50 -6.13
N LYS A 20 -12.24 7.37 -6.73
CA LYS A 20 -12.70 6.04 -6.29
C LYS A 20 -12.16 5.69 -4.89
N ALA A 21 -10.90 6.02 -4.60
CA ALA A 21 -10.31 5.84 -3.28
C ALA A 21 -11.07 6.63 -2.21
N VAL A 22 -11.33 7.91 -2.48
CA VAL A 22 -12.10 8.79 -1.58
C VAL A 22 -13.51 8.25 -1.32
N ASP A 23 -14.21 7.76 -2.37
CA ASP A 23 -15.56 7.16 -2.21
C ASP A 23 -15.53 5.93 -1.29
N ARG A 24 -14.53 5.05 -1.43
CA ARG A 24 -14.40 3.87 -0.56
C ARG A 24 -14.03 4.22 0.88
N ILE A 25 -13.12 5.19 1.07
CA ILE A 25 -12.72 5.66 2.41
C ILE A 25 -13.94 6.23 3.15
N LYS A 26 -14.74 7.07 2.51
CA LYS A 26 -15.94 7.68 3.12
C LYS A 26 -17.02 6.67 3.52
N LYS A 27 -17.06 5.52 2.87
CA LYS A 27 -18.05 4.44 3.11
C LYS A 27 -17.52 3.31 3.99
N ALA A 28 -16.29 3.44 4.50
CA ALA A 28 -15.66 2.39 5.28
C ALA A 28 -16.19 2.35 6.72
N ASP A 29 -16.57 1.16 7.17
CA ASP A 29 -16.88 0.87 8.57
C ASP A 29 -15.59 0.56 9.37
N ALA A 30 -14.59 -0.03 8.68
CA ALA A 30 -13.31 -0.36 9.28
C ALA A 30 -12.16 -0.04 8.31
N ILE A 31 -11.10 0.57 8.85
CA ILE A 31 -9.88 0.91 8.12
C ILE A 31 -8.69 0.25 8.78
N PHE A 32 -7.91 -0.48 7.97
CA PHE A 32 -6.64 -1.06 8.34
C PHE A 32 -5.49 -0.25 7.75
N THR A 33 -4.47 0.01 8.55
CA THR A 33 -3.34 0.80 8.12
C THR A 33 -2.02 0.23 8.62
N PRO A 34 -0.97 0.12 7.77
CA PRO A 34 0.30 -0.44 8.18
C PRO A 34 1.10 0.54 9.03
N THR A 35 1.78 -0.01 10.04
CA THR A 35 2.77 0.69 10.85
C THR A 35 3.96 -0.22 11.15
N SER A 36 5.15 0.34 11.34
CA SER A 36 6.35 -0.47 11.61
C SER A 36 6.46 -0.93 13.06
N LYS A 37 5.78 -0.27 14.00
CA LYS A 37 5.73 -0.60 15.44
C LYS A 37 4.51 0.03 16.08
N GLU A 38 4.15 -0.48 17.25
CA GLU A 38 3.09 0.09 18.07
C GLU A 38 3.37 1.56 18.44
N GLY A 39 2.31 2.37 18.47
CA GLY A 39 2.37 3.81 18.77
C GLY A 39 2.98 4.69 17.66
N LYS A 40 3.49 4.11 16.57
CA LYS A 40 3.98 4.91 15.44
C LYS A 40 2.82 5.32 14.53
N PRO A 41 2.71 6.61 14.14
CA PRO A 41 1.67 7.05 13.22
C PRO A 41 1.85 6.41 11.84
N SER A 42 0.74 6.06 11.19
CA SER A 42 0.74 5.58 9.82
C SER A 42 0.68 6.75 8.84
N ILE A 43 1.63 6.77 7.89
CA ILE A 43 1.66 7.77 6.82
C ILE A 43 0.42 7.62 5.91
N ALA A 44 0.04 6.39 5.56
CA ALA A 44 -1.15 6.16 4.74
C ALA A 44 -2.43 6.70 5.41
N LEU A 45 -2.55 6.51 6.74
CA LEU A 45 -3.66 7.08 7.51
C LEU A 45 -3.65 8.62 7.48
N SER A 46 -2.48 9.25 7.65
CA SER A 46 -2.39 10.72 7.64
C SER A 46 -2.84 11.32 6.31
N ILE A 47 -2.53 10.67 5.19
CA ILE A 47 -2.97 11.10 3.85
C ILE A 47 -4.49 11.00 3.70
N ALA A 48 -5.09 9.90 4.16
CA ALA A 48 -6.51 9.63 3.99
C ALA A 48 -7.40 10.37 5.00
N ARG A 49 -6.83 10.87 6.10
CA ARG A 49 -7.53 11.30 7.32
C ARG A 49 -8.66 12.30 7.09
N LYS A 50 -8.46 13.28 6.18
CA LYS A 50 -9.48 14.29 5.88
C LYS A 50 -10.78 13.72 5.28
N TYR A 51 -10.75 12.47 4.80
CA TYR A 51 -11.90 11.80 4.20
C TYR A 51 -12.54 10.75 5.11
N ILE A 52 -11.97 10.49 6.29
CA ILE A 52 -12.43 9.48 7.25
C ILE A 52 -13.39 10.14 8.26
N ASN A 53 -14.55 9.52 8.45
CA ASN A 53 -15.42 9.89 9.57
C ASN A 53 -15.02 9.08 10.81
N GLU A 54 -14.11 9.62 11.61
CA GLU A 54 -13.58 8.93 12.81
C GLU A 54 -14.64 8.62 13.89
N SER A 55 -15.82 9.23 13.83
CA SER A 55 -16.92 8.93 14.77
C SER A 55 -17.65 7.62 14.43
N THR A 56 -17.57 7.16 13.20
CA THR A 56 -18.27 5.95 12.73
C THR A 56 -17.33 4.86 12.21
N THR A 57 -16.08 5.19 11.92
CA THR A 57 -15.10 4.27 11.32
C THR A 57 -14.11 3.78 12.37
N THR A 58 -14.00 2.47 12.52
CA THR A 58 -12.97 1.85 13.36
C THR A 58 -11.63 1.86 12.63
N ILE A 59 -10.56 2.35 13.27
CA ILE A 59 -9.22 2.37 12.70
C ILE A 59 -8.34 1.35 13.44
N THR A 60 -7.73 0.42 12.71
CA THR A 60 -6.83 -0.61 13.24
C THR A 60 -5.45 -0.49 12.63
N ASN A 61 -4.44 -0.27 13.47
CA ASN A 61 -3.03 -0.29 13.05
C ASN A 61 -2.54 -1.74 12.99
N LEU A 62 -2.06 -2.16 11.82
CA LEU A 62 -1.45 -3.46 11.62
C LEU A 62 0.07 -3.32 11.64
N ILE A 63 0.73 -4.10 12.51
CA ILE A 63 2.18 -4.02 12.69
C ILE A 63 2.88 -4.82 11.58
N PHE A 64 3.83 -4.17 10.91
CA PHE A 64 4.76 -4.77 9.96
C PHE A 64 6.17 -4.47 10.44
N PRO A 65 6.75 -5.31 11.32
CA PRO A 65 8.04 -5.02 11.93
C PRO A 65 9.16 -5.05 10.90
N MET A 66 10.10 -4.10 11.01
CA MET A 66 11.28 -4.02 10.16
C MET A 66 12.39 -4.95 10.68
N ILE A 67 12.17 -6.25 10.59
CA ILE A 67 13.10 -7.31 11.02
C ILE A 67 13.54 -8.16 9.83
N LYS A 68 14.67 -8.86 9.98
CA LYS A 68 15.22 -9.76 8.94
C LYS A 68 14.69 -11.20 9.05
N ASP A 69 14.12 -11.56 10.18
CA ASP A 69 13.60 -12.92 10.44
C ASP A 69 12.32 -13.16 9.61
N LYS A 70 12.48 -13.97 8.57
CA LYS A 70 11.39 -14.27 7.61
C LYS A 70 10.26 -15.08 8.23
N ASP A 71 10.53 -15.91 9.24
CA ASP A 71 9.51 -16.76 9.85
C ASP A 71 8.64 -15.95 10.82
N LEU A 72 9.23 -15.07 11.60
CA LEU A 72 8.48 -14.10 12.39
C LEU A 72 7.64 -13.17 11.52
N LEU A 73 8.18 -12.70 10.38
CA LEU A 73 7.40 -11.90 9.42
C LEU A 73 6.18 -12.67 8.89
N LYS A 74 6.33 -13.94 8.51
CA LYS A 74 5.21 -14.78 8.05
C LYS A 74 4.11 -14.95 9.11
N VAL A 75 4.51 -15.14 10.38
CA VAL A 75 3.56 -15.22 11.49
C VAL A 75 2.78 -13.91 11.60
N GLN A 76 3.47 -12.78 11.54
CA GLN A 76 2.82 -11.47 11.63
C GLN A 76 1.86 -11.21 10.45
N TRP A 77 2.24 -11.58 9.23
CA TRP A 77 1.35 -11.44 8.06
C TRP A 77 0.08 -12.28 8.19
N LYS A 78 0.21 -13.52 8.70
CA LYS A 78 -0.95 -14.39 8.99
C LYS A 78 -1.86 -13.77 10.05
N THR A 79 -1.29 -13.25 11.13
CA THR A 79 -2.05 -12.57 12.19
C THR A 79 -2.79 -11.35 11.64
N ASN A 80 -2.10 -10.49 10.88
CA ASN A 80 -2.70 -9.31 10.29
C ASN A 80 -3.81 -9.67 9.28
N SER A 81 -3.61 -10.68 8.44
CA SER A 81 -4.63 -11.14 7.49
C SER A 81 -5.86 -11.73 8.19
N GLN A 82 -5.67 -12.44 9.31
CA GLN A 82 -6.78 -12.98 10.10
C GLN A 82 -7.63 -11.86 10.71
N ILE A 83 -7.00 -10.82 11.29
CA ILE A 83 -7.71 -9.64 11.83
C ILE A 83 -8.59 -8.98 10.75
N ILE A 84 -8.05 -8.84 9.53
CA ILE A 84 -8.81 -8.30 8.41
C ILE A 84 -9.98 -9.22 8.06
N ALA A 85 -9.72 -10.52 7.89
CA ALA A 85 -10.74 -11.49 7.50
C ALA A 85 -11.90 -11.53 8.51
N ASP A 86 -11.62 -11.61 9.81
CA ASP A 86 -12.62 -11.62 10.87
C ASP A 86 -13.52 -10.37 10.82
N THR A 87 -12.90 -9.20 10.53
CA THR A 87 -13.66 -7.96 10.42
C THR A 87 -14.52 -7.93 9.15
N VAL A 88 -14.01 -8.40 8.00
CA VAL A 88 -14.77 -8.51 6.76
C VAL A 88 -15.95 -9.49 6.95
N HIS A 89 -15.72 -10.64 7.58
CA HIS A 89 -16.74 -11.64 7.86
C HIS A 89 -17.83 -11.15 8.84
N SER A 90 -17.55 -10.12 9.63
CA SER A 90 -18.59 -9.45 10.44
C SER A 90 -19.56 -8.58 9.61
N GLY A 91 -19.42 -8.53 8.29
CA GLY A 91 -20.28 -7.81 7.36
C GLY A 91 -19.92 -6.34 7.16
N LYS A 92 -18.74 -5.89 7.64
CA LYS A 92 -18.27 -4.50 7.52
C LYS A 92 -17.67 -4.22 6.14
N ASN A 93 -17.86 -2.98 5.66
CA ASN A 93 -17.09 -2.45 4.54
C ASN A 93 -15.68 -2.12 5.01
N CYS A 94 -14.71 -2.89 4.57
CA CYS A 94 -13.34 -2.80 5.02
C CYS A 94 -12.44 -2.15 3.99
N VAL A 95 -11.51 -1.31 4.47
CA VAL A 95 -10.49 -0.64 3.66
C VAL A 95 -9.11 -0.93 4.23
N TYR A 96 -8.15 -1.31 3.38
CA TYR A 96 -6.73 -1.35 3.71
C TYR A 96 -6.02 -0.19 3.00
N LEU A 97 -5.32 0.65 3.76
CA LEU A 97 -4.59 1.79 3.22
C LEU A 97 -3.10 1.45 3.01
N THR A 98 -2.52 1.89 1.90
CA THR A 98 -1.07 1.83 1.67
C THR A 98 -0.56 3.12 1.06
N VAL A 99 0.69 3.48 1.34
CA VAL A 99 1.35 4.64 0.70
C VAL A 99 1.66 4.31 -0.76
N GLY A 100 1.60 5.29 -1.65
CA GLY A 100 1.85 5.10 -3.07
C GLY A 100 0.80 4.23 -3.74
N ASP A 101 1.24 3.18 -4.42
CA ASP A 101 0.40 2.21 -5.13
C ASP A 101 0.49 0.81 -4.50
N PRO A 102 -0.62 0.06 -4.38
CA PRO A 102 -0.62 -1.28 -3.80
C PRO A 102 0.26 -2.31 -4.52
N SER A 103 0.52 -2.12 -5.81
CA SER A 103 1.30 -3.06 -6.62
C SER A 103 2.81 -2.87 -6.52
N LEU A 104 3.28 -1.73 -5.96
CA LEU A 104 4.69 -1.37 -5.94
C LEU A 104 5.26 -1.34 -4.52
N TYR A 105 6.08 -2.33 -4.15
CA TYR A 105 6.77 -2.46 -2.85
C TYR A 105 5.87 -2.29 -1.63
N SER A 106 4.59 -2.66 -1.75
CA SER A 106 3.59 -2.51 -0.69
C SER A 106 3.53 -3.73 0.23
N THR A 107 3.31 -3.48 1.52
CA THR A 107 2.98 -4.53 2.51
C THR A 107 1.67 -5.24 2.20
N TRP A 108 0.80 -4.64 1.38
CA TRP A 108 -0.43 -5.25 0.90
C TRP A 108 -0.20 -6.60 0.24
N ASN A 109 0.87 -6.77 -0.53
CA ASN A 109 1.14 -8.02 -1.24
C ASN A 109 1.26 -9.22 -0.29
N TYR A 110 1.79 -9.04 0.91
CA TYR A 110 1.88 -10.10 1.92
C TYR A 110 0.50 -10.47 2.47
N ILE A 111 -0.32 -9.45 2.76
CA ILE A 111 -1.71 -9.64 3.24
C ILE A 111 -2.56 -10.31 2.15
N HIS A 112 -2.51 -9.80 0.92
CA HIS A 112 -3.27 -10.33 -0.19
C HIS A 112 -2.98 -11.83 -0.44
N ASN A 113 -1.70 -12.20 -0.39
CA ASN A 113 -1.29 -13.60 -0.57
C ASN A 113 -1.82 -14.51 0.55
N GLU A 114 -1.86 -14.05 1.80
CA GLU A 114 -2.41 -14.82 2.91
C GLU A 114 -3.94 -14.91 2.85
N LEU A 115 -4.62 -13.82 2.49
CA LEU A 115 -6.08 -13.80 2.29
C LEU A 115 -6.48 -14.78 1.17
N LYS A 116 -5.83 -14.73 0.02
CA LYS A 116 -6.10 -15.64 -1.10
C LYS A 116 -5.96 -17.11 -0.75
N LYS A 117 -5.07 -17.46 0.16
CA LYS A 117 -4.85 -18.87 0.57
C LYS A 117 -5.92 -19.39 1.51
N LYS A 118 -6.53 -18.52 2.33
CA LYS A 118 -7.36 -18.95 3.46
C LYS A 118 -8.76 -18.37 3.47
N HIS A 119 -9.00 -17.30 2.73
CA HIS A 119 -10.22 -16.49 2.73
C HIS A 119 -10.55 -16.06 1.30
N ASP A 120 -10.63 -17.02 0.37
CA ASP A 120 -10.92 -16.81 -1.05
C ASP A 120 -12.37 -16.37 -1.32
N ASP A 121 -13.21 -16.47 -0.31
CA ASP A 121 -14.59 -15.96 -0.28
C ASP A 121 -14.69 -14.44 -0.12
N ILE A 122 -13.60 -13.75 0.25
CA ILE A 122 -13.56 -12.29 0.38
C ILE A 122 -13.41 -11.64 -1.01
N ASP A 123 -14.38 -10.82 -1.41
CA ASP A 123 -14.26 -9.98 -2.61
C ASP A 123 -13.27 -8.84 -2.38
N ILE A 124 -12.14 -8.89 -3.08
CA ILE A 124 -11.05 -7.93 -2.95
C ILE A 124 -11.02 -6.98 -4.14
N GLU A 125 -11.19 -5.69 -3.88
CA GLU A 125 -11.00 -4.62 -4.86
C GLU A 125 -9.65 -3.93 -4.61
N ILE A 126 -8.83 -3.77 -5.65
CA ILE A 126 -7.57 -3.01 -5.57
C ILE A 126 -7.75 -1.69 -6.31
N ILE A 127 -7.52 -0.58 -5.62
CA ILE A 127 -7.63 0.77 -6.15
C ILE A 127 -6.21 1.36 -6.23
N PRO A 128 -5.72 1.69 -7.44
CA PRO A 128 -4.39 2.21 -7.62
C PRO A 128 -4.21 3.59 -6.98
N GLY A 129 -2.97 3.92 -6.67
CA GLY A 129 -2.55 5.24 -6.22
C GLY A 129 -1.38 5.77 -7.06
N VAL A 130 -1.01 7.04 -6.86
CA VAL A 130 0.12 7.65 -7.55
C VAL A 130 1.43 7.26 -6.84
N PRO A 131 2.37 6.56 -7.51
CA PRO A 131 3.70 6.32 -6.97
C PRO A 131 4.49 7.61 -6.78
N SER A 132 5.38 7.65 -5.79
CA SER A 132 6.14 8.85 -5.40
C SER A 132 6.99 9.44 -6.54
N PHE A 133 7.58 8.61 -7.38
CA PHE A 133 8.41 9.07 -8.48
C PHE A 133 7.62 9.77 -9.60
N PHE A 134 6.36 9.43 -9.84
CA PHE A 134 5.51 10.18 -10.76
C PHE A 134 5.13 11.55 -10.19
N ALA A 135 4.82 11.61 -8.90
CA ALA A 135 4.56 12.89 -8.25
C ALA A 135 5.80 13.78 -8.21
N PHE A 136 6.98 13.19 -7.97
CA PHE A 136 8.27 13.89 -8.06
C PHE A 136 8.51 14.45 -9.46
N ALA A 137 8.36 13.64 -10.51
CA ALA A 137 8.56 14.06 -11.90
C ALA A 137 7.62 15.21 -12.28
N ALA A 138 6.35 15.12 -11.89
CA ALA A 138 5.37 16.20 -12.11
C ALA A 138 5.77 17.50 -11.39
N GLN A 139 6.20 17.40 -10.13
CA GLN A 139 6.64 18.56 -9.36
C GLN A 139 7.95 19.16 -9.91
N ALA A 140 8.86 18.34 -10.38
CA ALA A 140 10.11 18.75 -11.04
C ALA A 140 9.89 19.24 -12.48
N LYS A 141 8.68 19.08 -13.04
CA LYS A 141 8.32 19.42 -14.43
C LYS A 141 9.24 18.74 -15.44
N MET A 142 9.54 17.46 -15.21
CA MET A 142 10.43 16.68 -16.06
C MET A 142 9.76 15.37 -16.50
N SER A 143 10.15 14.88 -17.68
CA SER A 143 9.85 13.51 -18.12
C SER A 143 10.79 12.52 -17.45
N LEU A 144 10.30 11.33 -17.10
CA LEU A 144 11.17 10.25 -16.60
C LEU A 144 11.86 9.54 -17.76
N VAL A 145 11.15 9.35 -18.86
CA VAL A 145 11.64 8.73 -20.12
C VAL A 145 10.88 9.32 -21.29
N GLU A 146 11.52 9.29 -22.48
CA GLU A 146 10.94 9.75 -23.74
C GLU A 146 11.24 8.75 -24.86
N GLY A 147 10.32 8.65 -25.83
CA GLY A 147 10.49 7.82 -27.03
C GLY A 147 10.74 6.35 -26.72
N ASP A 148 11.91 5.86 -27.08
CA ASP A 148 12.36 4.47 -26.92
C ASP A 148 13.21 4.24 -25.65
N GLN A 149 13.35 5.25 -24.81
CA GLN A 149 14.09 5.17 -23.56
C GLN A 149 13.46 4.18 -22.58
N THR A 150 14.30 3.51 -21.82
CA THR A 150 13.93 2.50 -20.83
C THR A 150 13.96 3.04 -19.40
N LEU A 151 12.98 2.66 -18.58
CA LEU A 151 12.91 3.00 -17.17
C LEU A 151 13.17 1.78 -16.29
N GLY A 152 14.21 1.83 -15.46
CA GLY A 152 14.49 0.85 -14.41
C GLY A 152 13.96 1.30 -13.05
N ILE A 153 13.27 0.42 -12.32
CA ILE A 153 12.87 0.64 -10.92
C ILE A 153 13.58 -0.40 -10.05
N VAL A 154 14.48 0.04 -9.19
CA VAL A 154 15.34 -0.83 -8.38
C VAL A 154 15.30 -0.41 -6.92
N PRO A 155 15.03 -1.34 -5.98
CA PRO A 155 15.16 -1.02 -4.55
C PRO A 155 16.65 -0.77 -4.24
N ALA A 156 16.96 0.44 -3.74
CA ALA A 156 18.33 0.95 -3.51
C ALA A 156 19.09 0.28 -2.38
N CYS A 157 18.68 -0.89 -1.92
CA CYS A 157 19.05 -1.20 -0.57
C CYS A 157 20.11 -2.28 -0.36
N TYR A 158 20.37 -3.23 -1.28
CA TYR A 158 21.13 -4.40 -0.80
C TYR A 158 22.00 -5.17 -1.81
N ASP A 159 21.86 -4.90 -3.10
CA ASP A 159 22.57 -5.65 -4.13
C ASP A 159 23.24 -4.69 -5.12
N LEU A 160 24.51 -4.39 -4.87
CA LEU A 160 25.28 -3.46 -5.70
C LEU A 160 25.45 -3.97 -7.15
N ASP A 161 25.51 -5.27 -7.36
CA ASP A 161 25.68 -5.83 -8.71
C ASP A 161 24.38 -5.72 -9.49
N LYS A 162 23.24 -5.92 -8.85
CA LYS A 162 21.94 -5.66 -9.45
C LYS A 162 21.75 -4.19 -9.81
N ILE A 163 22.16 -3.29 -8.92
CA ILE A 163 22.12 -1.84 -9.18
C ILE A 163 23.00 -1.51 -10.38
N ARG A 164 24.27 -1.95 -10.41
CA ARG A 164 25.21 -1.72 -11.51
C ARG A 164 24.67 -2.23 -12.84
N HIS A 165 24.10 -3.45 -12.83
CA HIS A 165 23.52 -4.03 -14.05
C HIS A 165 22.35 -3.18 -14.58
N THR A 166 21.45 -2.73 -13.70
CA THR A 166 20.30 -1.89 -14.09
C THR A 166 20.76 -0.51 -14.58
N VAL A 167 21.76 0.10 -13.92
CA VAL A 167 22.37 1.37 -14.36
C VAL A 167 22.99 1.27 -15.74
N ALA A 168 23.59 0.12 -16.06
CA ALA A 168 24.20 -0.10 -17.38
C ALA A 168 23.18 -0.41 -18.50
N SER A 169 21.93 -0.77 -18.16
CA SER A 169 20.94 -1.26 -19.11
C SER A 169 19.68 -0.38 -19.26
N CYS A 170 19.54 0.68 -18.45
CA CYS A 170 18.39 1.57 -18.51
C CYS A 170 18.83 3.04 -18.67
N ASP A 171 18.06 3.80 -19.44
CA ASP A 171 18.31 5.23 -19.67
C ASP A 171 17.95 6.11 -18.48
N SER A 172 16.95 5.69 -17.72
CA SER A 172 16.51 6.35 -16.49
C SER A 172 16.29 5.33 -15.38
N ILE A 173 16.61 5.71 -14.13
CA ILE A 173 16.53 4.78 -13.00
C ILE A 173 15.91 5.47 -11.80
N ILE A 174 15.04 4.73 -11.14
CA ILE A 174 14.41 5.09 -9.88
C ILE A 174 14.90 4.13 -8.80
N PHE A 175 15.37 4.72 -7.70
CA PHE A 175 15.85 4.01 -6.51
C PHE A 175 14.87 4.13 -5.34
#